data_67aff4e1c325c09996191260d04e9c74
#
_entry.id   67aff4e1c325c09996191260d04e9c74
#
_cell.length_a   1.000
_cell.length_b   1.000
_cell.length_c   1.000
_cell.angle_alpha   90.00
_cell.angle_beta   90.00
_cell.angle_gamma   90.00
#
_symmetry.space_group_name_H-M   'P 1'
#
loop_
_entity.id
_entity.type
_entity.pdbx_description
1 polymer ?
#
loop_
_entity_poly.entity_id
_entity_poly.type
_entity_poly.pdbx_seq_one_letter_code
_entity_poly.pdbx_strand_id
1 'polypeptide(L)'
;MSDGVATRVAAARTLDEVLHRGRSLKAALGASLPTLADPRDRALVEAMVLAALRQRVRYNAALDGWTPRPLGQRDGLLRALLLAGFAQLELGLPAHAALAATVDAARTLGRAHQAGMVNALLRRAQRDGLPPADPAQAWPRWLARQVRADWPRQADAIFEASVQIAPMWLRVNRRWISRDDYLALLRETGIDAVPGPTLADALRLNAALPVQQLPGFDAGLVSVQDGAAQAVADALAPPPGARVLDACAAPGGKAAHLSERDASLRITALDVDARRARRMQETFARLRLEDIDVLAADAMQPEAWWDGAAFDAILIDAPCSATGIVRRQPDVLLHRRETDIAALCGTQAQLLDALWPLLARGGALVYATCSILQAENAAQVEAFLARTPDARLVPLDACFGHATGAGRQRLPGEGGMDGFFCARLQKS
;
A
#
# COMPACT_ATOMS: atom_id res chain seq x y z
N MET A 1 30.16 -11.64 -12.60
CA MET A 1 29.64 -11.87 -11.23
C MET A 1 28.85 -13.15 -11.29
N SER A 2 29.00 -14.06 -10.31
CA SER A 2 28.16 -15.25 -10.26
C SER A 2 26.68 -14.85 -10.16
N ASP A 3 25.80 -15.62 -10.82
CA ASP A 3 24.37 -15.44 -10.77
C ASP A 3 23.89 -15.30 -9.31
N GLY A 4 23.23 -14.19 -9.01
CA GLY A 4 22.66 -13.92 -7.69
C GLY A 4 23.48 -12.97 -6.80
N VAL A 5 24.75 -12.65 -7.04
CA VAL A 5 25.51 -11.65 -6.26
C VAL A 5 24.96 -10.25 -6.52
N ALA A 6 24.62 -9.94 -7.78
CA ALA A 6 24.05 -8.64 -8.16
C ALA A 6 22.74 -8.33 -7.42
N THR A 7 21.85 -9.32 -7.28
CA THR A 7 20.59 -9.19 -6.52
C THR A 7 20.84 -8.86 -5.05
N ARG A 8 21.82 -9.51 -4.41
CA ARG A 8 22.14 -9.26 -2.99
C ARG A 8 22.75 -7.89 -2.78
N VAL A 9 23.60 -7.45 -3.69
CA VAL A 9 24.17 -6.09 -3.71
C VAL A 9 23.07 -5.06 -3.89
N ALA A 10 22.16 -5.27 -4.84
CA ALA A 10 21.03 -4.38 -5.09
C ALA A 10 20.10 -4.29 -3.86
N ALA A 11 19.74 -5.42 -3.26
CA ALA A 11 18.90 -5.45 -2.05
C ALA A 11 19.57 -4.72 -0.87
N ALA A 12 20.88 -4.98 -0.63
CA ALA A 12 21.61 -4.31 0.44
C ALA A 12 21.69 -2.79 0.25
N ARG A 13 21.95 -2.31 -0.98
CA ARG A 13 21.99 -0.88 -1.28
C ARG A 13 20.61 -0.23 -1.12
N THR A 14 19.56 -0.89 -1.63
CA THR A 14 18.18 -0.40 -1.47
C THR A 14 17.79 -0.30 0.00
N LEU A 15 18.12 -1.31 0.81
CA LEU A 15 17.88 -1.27 2.26
C LEU A 15 18.68 -0.17 2.96
N ASP A 16 19.96 0.02 2.60
CA ASP A 16 20.80 1.09 3.16
C ASP A 16 20.20 2.49 2.87
N GLU A 17 19.71 2.70 1.64
CA GLU A 17 19.04 3.95 1.28
C GLU A 17 17.77 4.20 2.11
N VAL A 18 16.95 3.17 2.32
CA VAL A 18 15.70 3.29 3.08
C VAL A 18 15.99 3.45 4.58
N LEU A 19 16.84 2.59 5.16
CA LEU A 19 17.07 2.52 6.60
C LEU A 19 17.95 3.66 7.14
N HIS A 20 18.92 4.12 6.33
CA HIS A 20 19.97 5.00 6.83
C HIS A 20 20.06 6.35 6.10
N ARG A 21 19.44 6.48 4.92
CA ARG A 21 19.50 7.72 4.12
C ARG A 21 18.14 8.40 3.93
N GLY A 22 17.07 7.90 4.58
CA GLY A 22 15.75 8.52 4.57
C GLY A 22 15.03 8.50 3.23
N ARG A 23 15.46 7.63 2.28
CA ARG A 23 14.81 7.50 0.98
C ARG A 23 13.57 6.62 1.09
N SER A 24 12.45 7.00 0.46
CA SER A 24 11.27 6.14 0.46
C SER A 24 11.54 4.83 -0.29
N LEU A 25 10.91 3.74 0.16
CA LEU A 25 11.02 2.41 -0.47
C LEU A 25 10.70 2.46 -1.97
N LYS A 26 9.62 3.16 -2.33
CA LYS A 26 9.22 3.35 -3.74
C LYS A 26 10.32 4.01 -4.57
N ALA A 27 10.95 5.06 -4.05
CA ALA A 27 12.03 5.75 -4.75
C ALA A 27 13.31 4.91 -4.83
N ALA A 28 13.65 4.18 -3.76
CA ALA A 28 14.84 3.32 -3.72
C ALA A 28 14.71 2.12 -4.66
N LEU A 29 13.56 1.42 -4.66
CA LEU A 29 13.26 0.34 -5.61
C LEU A 29 13.19 0.85 -7.05
N GLY A 30 12.54 2.00 -7.29
CA GLY A 30 12.46 2.60 -8.63
C GLY A 30 13.82 2.94 -9.25
N ALA A 31 14.84 3.21 -8.43
CA ALA A 31 16.20 3.42 -8.91
C ALA A 31 17.00 2.11 -9.05
N SER A 32 16.77 1.15 -8.18
CA SER A 32 17.56 -0.10 -8.12
C SER A 32 17.08 -1.16 -9.11
N LEU A 33 15.76 -1.41 -9.21
CA LEU A 33 15.22 -2.50 -10.03
C LEU A 33 15.53 -2.39 -11.52
N PRO A 34 15.51 -1.21 -12.17
CA PRO A 34 15.85 -1.09 -13.59
C PRO A 34 17.31 -1.46 -13.92
N THR A 35 18.21 -1.51 -12.92
CA THR A 35 19.61 -1.91 -13.12
C THR A 35 19.77 -3.43 -13.30
N LEU A 36 18.73 -4.21 -13.00
CA LEU A 36 18.70 -5.66 -13.14
C LEU A 36 17.97 -6.04 -14.42
N ALA A 37 18.60 -6.84 -15.28
CA ALA A 37 18.01 -7.23 -16.55
C ALA A 37 16.86 -8.24 -16.36
N ASP A 38 17.07 -9.27 -15.52
CA ASP A 38 16.09 -10.36 -15.32
C ASP A 38 14.95 -9.89 -14.42
N PRO A 39 13.67 -10.02 -14.87
CA PRO A 39 12.49 -9.77 -14.03
C PRO A 39 12.42 -10.61 -12.75
N ARG A 40 12.99 -11.83 -12.76
CA ARG A 40 13.05 -12.71 -11.57
C ARG A 40 13.97 -12.12 -10.51
N ASP A 41 15.10 -11.54 -10.92
CA ASP A 41 16.03 -10.86 -10.02
C ASP A 41 15.39 -9.60 -9.41
N ARG A 42 14.63 -8.85 -10.20
CA ARG A 42 13.87 -7.69 -9.70
C ARG A 42 12.85 -8.11 -8.64
N ALA A 43 12.07 -9.15 -8.91
CA ALA A 43 11.10 -9.69 -7.96
C ALA A 43 11.77 -10.20 -6.67
N LEU A 44 12.93 -10.86 -6.80
CA LEU A 44 13.70 -11.34 -5.65
C LEU A 44 14.25 -10.18 -4.80
N VAL A 45 14.79 -9.12 -5.41
CA VAL A 45 15.25 -7.94 -4.68
C VAL A 45 14.09 -7.30 -3.92
N GLU A 46 12.95 -7.11 -4.56
CA GLU A 46 11.77 -6.54 -3.92
C GLU A 46 11.29 -7.40 -2.75
N ALA A 47 11.21 -8.72 -2.92
CA ALA A 47 10.82 -9.65 -1.87
C ALA A 47 11.77 -9.60 -0.67
N MET A 48 13.10 -9.62 -0.91
CA MET A 48 14.11 -9.53 0.15
C MET A 48 14.03 -8.21 0.90
N VAL A 49 13.88 -7.09 0.18
CA VAL A 49 13.80 -5.75 0.79
C VAL A 49 12.53 -5.61 1.63
N LEU A 50 11.38 -6.02 1.11
CA LEU A 50 10.12 -5.97 1.85
C LEU A 50 10.15 -6.87 3.09
N ALA A 51 10.64 -8.10 2.99
CA ALA A 51 10.78 -9.02 4.12
C ALA A 51 11.72 -8.44 5.18
N ALA A 52 12.87 -7.92 4.77
CA ALA A 52 13.84 -7.31 5.68
C ALA A 52 13.27 -6.09 6.41
N LEU A 53 12.50 -5.23 5.74
CA LEU A 53 11.87 -4.06 6.36
C LEU A 53 10.76 -4.46 7.34
N ARG A 54 9.91 -5.44 7.00
CA ARG A 54 8.87 -5.95 7.89
C ARG A 54 9.45 -6.57 9.15
N GLN A 55 10.49 -7.39 9.01
CA GLN A 55 11.11 -8.14 10.09
C GLN A 55 12.33 -7.44 10.72
N ARG A 56 12.55 -6.15 10.42
CA ARG A 56 13.76 -5.43 10.79
C ARG A 56 14.10 -5.46 12.28
N VAL A 57 13.09 -5.43 13.15
CA VAL A 57 13.29 -5.47 14.61
C VAL A 57 13.85 -6.82 15.02
N ARG A 58 13.24 -7.89 14.54
CA ARG A 58 13.64 -9.26 14.81
C ARG A 58 15.06 -9.55 14.27
N TYR A 59 15.36 -9.09 13.06
CA TYR A 59 16.68 -9.25 12.47
C TYR A 59 17.76 -8.43 13.17
N ASN A 60 17.44 -7.21 13.60
CA ASN A 60 18.36 -6.40 14.40
C ASN A 60 18.60 -7.00 15.78
N ALA A 61 17.57 -7.53 16.44
CA ALA A 61 17.72 -8.22 17.71
C ALA A 61 18.69 -9.42 17.61
N ALA A 62 18.60 -10.18 16.50
CA ALA A 62 19.55 -11.24 16.20
C ALA A 62 20.99 -10.70 16.04
N LEU A 63 21.17 -9.64 15.24
CA LEU A 63 22.48 -9.03 15.03
C LEU A 63 23.09 -8.53 16.36
N ASP A 64 22.31 -7.78 17.13
CA ASP A 64 22.78 -7.18 18.39
C ASP A 64 23.11 -8.24 19.46
N GLY A 65 22.35 -9.36 19.48
CA GLY A 65 22.62 -10.47 20.40
C GLY A 65 23.71 -11.45 19.94
N TRP A 66 24.05 -11.45 18.64
CA TRP A 66 25.00 -12.43 18.08
C TRP A 66 26.37 -11.84 17.77
N THR A 67 26.50 -10.52 17.72
CA THR A 67 27.79 -9.86 17.50
C THR A 67 28.40 -9.43 18.84
N PRO A 68 29.72 -9.66 19.08
CA PRO A 68 30.38 -9.25 20.32
C PRO A 68 30.37 -7.72 20.54
N ARG A 69 30.27 -6.98 19.45
CA ARG A 69 30.12 -5.51 19.44
C ARG A 69 29.01 -5.14 18.46
N PRO A 70 28.09 -4.23 18.83
CA PRO A 70 27.07 -3.75 17.92
C PRO A 70 27.67 -3.16 16.65
N LEU A 71 27.03 -3.42 15.52
CA LEU A 71 27.42 -2.80 14.24
C LEU A 71 27.21 -1.27 14.34
N GLY A 72 28.27 -0.51 14.07
CA GLY A 72 28.25 0.95 14.14
C GLY A 72 27.55 1.60 12.94
N GLN A 73 27.43 2.95 12.97
CA GLN A 73 26.84 3.71 11.85
C GLN A 73 27.58 3.51 10.52
N ARG A 74 28.92 3.30 10.58
CA ARG A 74 29.72 3.04 9.37
C ARG A 74 29.47 1.65 8.76
N ASP A 75 28.76 0.79 9.45
CA ASP A 75 28.43 -0.57 9.03
C ASP A 75 26.98 -0.67 8.50
N GLY A 76 26.32 0.44 8.20
CA GLY A 76 24.95 0.48 7.70
C GLY A 76 24.72 -0.43 6.50
N LEU A 77 25.59 -0.34 5.50
CA LEU A 77 25.52 -1.19 4.31
C LEU A 77 25.74 -2.69 4.63
N LEU A 78 26.63 -3.02 5.58
CA LEU A 78 26.82 -4.39 6.05
C LEU A 78 25.60 -4.89 6.82
N ARG A 79 25.02 -4.06 7.69
CA ARG A 79 23.77 -4.35 8.39
C ARG A 79 22.66 -4.64 7.37
N ALA A 80 22.48 -3.79 6.38
CA ALA A 80 21.50 -3.96 5.30
C ALA A 80 21.72 -5.28 4.53
N LEU A 81 22.97 -5.65 4.24
CA LEU A 81 23.29 -6.93 3.60
C LEU A 81 22.91 -8.13 4.48
N LEU A 82 23.17 -8.06 5.79
CA LEU A 82 22.80 -9.13 6.73
C LEU A 82 21.28 -9.26 6.88
N LEU A 83 20.56 -8.14 6.93
CA LEU A 83 19.09 -8.15 6.93
C LEU A 83 18.53 -8.81 5.65
N ALA A 84 19.09 -8.48 4.47
CA ALA A 84 18.74 -9.15 3.22
C ALA A 84 19.08 -10.65 3.24
N GLY A 85 20.19 -11.02 3.88
CA GLY A 85 20.61 -12.40 4.08
C GLY A 85 19.64 -13.20 4.93
N PHE A 86 19.18 -12.65 6.05
CA PHE A 86 18.17 -13.28 6.89
C PHE A 86 16.81 -13.39 6.19
N ALA A 87 16.41 -12.35 5.46
CA ALA A 87 15.18 -12.37 4.68
C ALA A 87 15.13 -13.52 3.67
N GLN A 88 16.24 -13.84 3.01
CA GLN A 88 16.33 -14.96 2.08
C GLN A 88 16.04 -16.31 2.73
N LEU A 89 16.56 -16.52 3.94
CA LEU A 89 16.33 -17.77 4.68
C LEU A 89 14.86 -17.94 5.03
N GLU A 90 14.19 -16.86 5.45
CA GLU A 90 12.76 -16.89 5.76
C GLU A 90 11.84 -16.95 4.53
N LEU A 91 12.31 -16.45 3.39
CA LEU A 91 11.63 -16.63 2.10
C LEU A 91 11.78 -18.04 1.53
N GLY A 92 12.51 -18.94 2.23
CA GLY A 92 12.67 -20.31 1.81
C GLY A 92 13.62 -20.53 0.63
N LEU A 93 14.49 -19.59 0.33
CA LEU A 93 15.51 -19.80 -0.71
C LEU A 93 16.49 -20.91 -0.29
N PRO A 94 17.05 -21.67 -1.28
CA PRO A 94 18.04 -22.70 -0.98
C PRO A 94 19.19 -22.10 -0.16
N ALA A 95 19.35 -22.57 1.09
CA ALA A 95 20.24 -21.95 2.08
C ALA A 95 21.68 -21.85 1.59
N HIS A 96 22.22 -22.92 0.93
CA HIS A 96 23.57 -22.92 0.40
C HIS A 96 23.80 -21.77 -0.61
N ALA A 97 22.88 -21.58 -1.54
CA ALA A 97 22.97 -20.52 -2.55
C ALA A 97 22.79 -19.13 -1.92
N ALA A 98 21.85 -18.98 -0.96
CA ALA A 98 21.63 -17.74 -0.25
C ALA A 98 22.88 -17.30 0.54
N LEU A 99 23.51 -18.22 1.28
CA LEU A 99 24.71 -17.95 2.06
C LEU A 99 25.87 -17.57 1.15
N ALA A 100 26.19 -18.40 0.14
CA ALA A 100 27.31 -18.18 -0.76
C ALA A 100 27.22 -16.81 -1.47
N ALA A 101 26.06 -16.52 -2.09
CA ALA A 101 25.84 -15.27 -2.80
C ALA A 101 25.89 -14.04 -1.87
N THR A 102 25.44 -14.15 -0.61
CA THR A 102 25.50 -13.04 0.36
C THR A 102 26.95 -12.79 0.83
N VAL A 103 27.74 -13.85 1.03
CA VAL A 103 29.18 -13.73 1.36
C VAL A 103 29.96 -13.10 0.21
N ASP A 104 29.68 -13.47 -1.04
CA ASP A 104 30.29 -12.86 -2.22
C ASP A 104 29.83 -11.41 -2.43
N ALA A 105 28.58 -11.10 -2.11
CA ALA A 105 28.10 -9.72 -2.09
C ALA A 105 28.84 -8.85 -1.06
N ALA A 106 29.19 -9.40 0.12
CA ALA A 106 30.02 -8.68 1.10
C ALA A 106 31.38 -8.30 0.49
N ARG A 107 32.04 -9.21 -0.24
CA ARG A 107 33.29 -8.93 -0.93
C ARG A 107 33.13 -7.85 -1.99
N THR A 108 32.08 -7.94 -2.81
CA THR A 108 31.75 -6.97 -3.86
C THR A 108 31.45 -5.56 -3.29
N LEU A 109 30.89 -5.48 -2.10
CA LEU A 109 30.60 -4.23 -1.38
C LEU A 109 31.83 -3.65 -0.64
N GLY A 110 33.04 -4.20 -0.86
CA GLY A 110 34.27 -3.76 -0.21
C GLY A 110 34.40 -4.21 1.25
N ARG A 111 33.62 -5.21 1.67
CA ARG A 111 33.61 -5.75 3.05
C ARG A 111 34.22 -7.15 3.11
N ALA A 112 35.26 -7.42 2.30
CA ALA A 112 35.89 -8.75 2.21
C ALA A 112 36.41 -9.25 3.57
N HIS A 113 36.93 -8.37 4.43
CA HIS A 113 37.41 -8.69 5.77
C HIS A 113 36.29 -9.13 6.72
N GLN A 114 35.02 -8.80 6.44
CA GLN A 114 33.83 -9.17 7.22
C GLN A 114 33.08 -10.38 6.63
N ALA A 115 33.54 -10.93 5.50
CA ALA A 115 32.88 -12.05 4.83
C ALA A 115 32.76 -13.31 5.72
N GLY A 116 33.76 -13.58 6.56
CA GLY A 116 33.72 -14.66 7.55
C GLY A 116 32.62 -14.46 8.60
N MET A 117 32.46 -13.23 9.10
CA MET A 117 31.39 -12.87 10.04
C MET A 117 30.00 -13.01 9.39
N VAL A 118 29.85 -12.53 8.16
CA VAL A 118 28.57 -12.68 7.40
C VAL A 118 28.19 -14.16 7.29
N ASN A 119 29.16 -15.02 6.89
CA ASN A 119 28.91 -16.46 6.79
C ASN A 119 28.54 -17.08 8.15
N ALA A 120 29.22 -16.71 9.23
CA ALA A 120 28.96 -17.24 10.57
C ALA A 120 27.55 -16.86 11.07
N LEU A 121 27.13 -15.60 10.88
CA LEU A 121 25.80 -15.11 11.29
C LEU A 121 24.68 -15.77 10.48
N LEU A 122 24.85 -15.93 9.18
CA LEU A 122 23.84 -16.60 8.34
C LEU A 122 23.74 -18.10 8.67
N ARG A 123 24.86 -18.80 8.90
CA ARG A 123 24.85 -20.20 9.36
C ARG A 123 24.17 -20.34 10.72
N ARG A 124 24.39 -19.38 11.63
CA ARG A 124 23.70 -19.36 12.92
C ARG A 124 22.19 -19.19 12.74
N ALA A 125 21.76 -18.24 11.90
CA ALA A 125 20.34 -18.05 11.58
C ALA A 125 19.70 -19.30 10.97
N GLN A 126 20.42 -19.99 10.07
CA GLN A 126 19.98 -21.24 9.49
C GLN A 126 19.81 -22.37 10.50
N ARG A 127 20.75 -22.50 11.44
CA ARG A 127 20.79 -23.58 12.43
C ARG A 127 19.83 -23.34 13.59
N ASP A 128 19.86 -22.13 14.16
CA ASP A 128 19.20 -21.80 15.44
C ASP A 128 17.85 -21.07 15.21
N GLY A 129 17.56 -20.65 13.98
CA GLY A 129 16.46 -19.74 13.69
C GLY A 129 16.74 -18.30 14.14
N LEU A 130 15.84 -17.39 13.80
CA LEU A 130 15.91 -15.99 14.24
C LEU A 130 15.06 -15.81 15.50
N PRO A 131 15.53 -15.04 16.49
CA PRO A 131 14.82 -14.87 17.76
C PRO A 131 13.47 -14.14 17.51
N PRO A 132 12.45 -14.41 18.34
CA PRO A 132 11.23 -13.61 18.29
C PRO A 132 11.51 -12.17 18.73
N ALA A 133 10.69 -11.25 18.29
CA ALA A 133 10.68 -9.86 18.74
C ALA A 133 9.25 -9.34 18.77
N ASP A 134 8.97 -8.40 19.64
CA ASP A 134 7.67 -7.73 19.73
C ASP A 134 7.44 -6.85 18.50
N PRO A 135 6.40 -7.13 17.66
CA PRO A 135 6.09 -6.34 16.47
C PRO A 135 5.84 -4.87 16.76
N ALA A 136 5.34 -4.52 17.95
CA ALA A 136 5.12 -3.15 18.36
C ALA A 136 6.40 -2.30 18.36
N GLN A 137 7.57 -2.92 18.56
CA GLN A 137 8.86 -2.23 18.51
C GLN A 137 9.24 -1.74 17.10
N ALA A 138 8.57 -2.25 16.05
CA ALA A 138 8.73 -1.74 14.69
C ALA A 138 8.08 -0.35 14.50
N TRP A 139 7.17 0.02 15.39
CA TRP A 139 6.44 1.28 15.31
C TRP A 139 7.18 2.37 16.11
N PRO A 140 7.28 3.61 15.59
CA PRO A 140 7.75 4.74 16.40
C PRO A 140 6.97 4.84 17.70
N ARG A 141 7.63 5.14 18.80
CA ARG A 141 6.99 5.15 20.14
C ARG A 141 5.73 6.01 20.20
N TRP A 142 5.75 7.19 19.57
CA TRP A 142 4.61 8.07 19.52
C TRP A 142 3.43 7.41 18.77
N LEU A 143 3.72 6.75 17.63
CA LEU A 143 2.71 6.13 16.79
C LEU A 143 2.13 4.86 17.45
N ALA A 144 2.98 4.03 18.07
CA ALA A 144 2.51 2.87 18.84
C ALA A 144 1.61 3.28 20.03
N ARG A 145 1.95 4.39 20.70
CA ARG A 145 1.09 4.98 21.75
C ARG A 145 -0.24 5.45 21.18
N GLN A 146 -0.23 6.14 20.03
CA GLN A 146 -1.46 6.61 19.38
C GLN A 146 -2.35 5.45 18.94
N VAL A 147 -1.77 4.40 18.33
CA VAL A 147 -2.53 3.19 17.93
C VAL A 147 -3.18 2.51 19.13
N ARG A 148 -2.47 2.43 20.28
CA ARG A 148 -3.06 1.89 21.51
C ARG A 148 -4.17 2.75 22.09
N ALA A 149 -4.09 4.07 21.92
CA ALA A 149 -5.15 5.00 22.33
C ALA A 149 -6.40 4.87 21.42
N ASP A 150 -6.19 4.83 20.12
CA ASP A 150 -7.26 4.76 19.12
C ASP A 150 -7.94 3.37 19.10
N TRP A 151 -7.17 2.30 19.33
CA TRP A 151 -7.59 0.90 19.19
C TRP A 151 -7.14 0.03 20.37
N PRO A 152 -7.58 0.31 21.60
CA PRO A 152 -7.06 -0.31 22.83
C PRO A 152 -7.22 -1.84 22.88
N ARG A 153 -8.23 -2.39 22.21
CA ARG A 153 -8.50 -3.83 22.15
C ARG A 153 -7.87 -4.53 20.94
N GLN A 154 -7.51 -3.78 19.89
CA GLN A 154 -7.03 -4.31 18.62
C GLN A 154 -5.56 -3.99 18.33
N ALA A 155 -4.92 -3.15 19.18
CA ALA A 155 -3.57 -2.66 18.93
C ALA A 155 -2.54 -3.77 18.69
N ASP A 156 -2.56 -4.82 19.51
CA ASP A 156 -1.60 -5.94 19.38
C ASP A 156 -1.83 -6.69 18.06
N ALA A 157 -3.09 -6.94 17.67
CA ALA A 157 -3.41 -7.55 16.37
C ALA A 157 -2.97 -6.67 15.19
N ILE A 158 -3.06 -5.33 15.32
CA ILE A 158 -2.54 -4.39 14.30
C ILE A 158 -1.02 -4.51 14.18
N PHE A 159 -0.30 -4.57 15.31
CA PHE A 159 1.15 -4.73 15.32
C PHE A 159 1.57 -6.07 14.72
N GLU A 160 0.92 -7.16 15.10
CA GLU A 160 1.16 -8.49 14.53
C GLU A 160 0.90 -8.52 13.02
N ALA A 161 -0.22 -7.95 12.57
CA ALA A 161 -0.54 -7.86 11.15
C ALA A 161 0.52 -7.07 10.37
N SER A 162 1.13 -6.04 10.97
CA SER A 162 2.10 -5.16 10.30
C SER A 162 3.36 -5.88 9.80
N VAL A 163 3.73 -7.00 10.43
CA VAL A 163 4.91 -7.80 10.07
C VAL A 163 4.56 -8.98 9.14
N GLN A 164 3.28 -9.20 8.85
CA GLN A 164 2.82 -10.26 7.96
C GLN A 164 2.88 -9.84 6.48
N ILE A 165 3.01 -10.81 5.61
CA ILE A 165 2.89 -10.59 4.16
C ILE A 165 1.41 -10.33 3.83
N ALA A 166 1.14 -9.21 3.17
CA ALA A 166 -0.21 -8.92 2.69
C ALA A 166 -0.56 -9.83 1.50
N PRO A 167 -1.74 -10.46 1.48
CA PRO A 167 -2.20 -11.22 0.33
C PRO A 167 -2.29 -10.35 -0.93
N MET A 168 -2.14 -10.97 -2.09
CA MET A 168 -2.37 -10.31 -3.37
C MET A 168 -3.85 -10.36 -3.70
N TRP A 169 -4.47 -9.19 -3.82
CA TRP A 169 -5.84 -9.03 -4.25
C TRP A 169 -5.91 -8.57 -5.69
N LEU A 170 -6.81 -9.16 -6.43
CA LEU A 170 -7.14 -8.81 -7.81
C LEU A 170 -8.52 -8.18 -7.86
N ARG A 171 -8.67 -7.21 -8.75
CA ARG A 171 -9.96 -6.66 -9.18
C ARG A 171 -10.17 -7.05 -10.63
N VAL A 172 -11.21 -7.83 -10.88
CA VAL A 172 -11.60 -8.24 -12.23
C VAL A 172 -12.32 -7.10 -12.93
N ASN A 173 -11.92 -6.81 -14.14
CA ASN A 173 -12.58 -5.79 -14.98
C ASN A 173 -13.84 -6.38 -15.61
N ARG A 174 -14.98 -6.12 -14.97
CA ARG A 174 -16.27 -6.68 -15.39
C ARG A 174 -16.77 -6.20 -16.76
N ARG A 175 -16.15 -5.20 -17.36
CA ARG A 175 -16.42 -4.82 -18.75
C ARG A 175 -16.03 -5.89 -19.75
N TRP A 176 -15.02 -6.70 -19.41
CA TRP A 176 -14.41 -7.65 -20.33
C TRP A 176 -14.64 -9.10 -19.96
N ILE A 177 -14.70 -9.40 -18.65
CA ILE A 177 -14.85 -10.78 -18.16
C ILE A 177 -15.57 -10.77 -16.81
N SER A 178 -16.39 -11.78 -16.56
CA SER A 178 -16.96 -11.94 -15.22
C SER A 178 -15.91 -12.44 -14.21
N ARG A 179 -16.14 -12.19 -12.93
CA ARG A 179 -15.25 -12.68 -11.87
C ARG A 179 -15.12 -14.21 -11.90
N ASP A 180 -16.22 -14.89 -12.14
CA ASP A 180 -16.24 -16.36 -12.11
C ASP A 180 -15.55 -16.98 -13.33
N ASP A 181 -15.68 -16.36 -14.52
CA ASP A 181 -14.93 -16.76 -15.71
C ASP A 181 -13.43 -16.49 -15.54
N TYR A 182 -13.05 -15.35 -14.94
CA TYR A 182 -11.65 -15.08 -14.66
C TYR A 182 -11.07 -16.04 -13.62
N LEU A 183 -11.86 -16.44 -12.62
CA LEU A 183 -11.48 -17.48 -11.66
C LEU A 183 -11.26 -18.84 -12.34
N ALA A 184 -12.10 -19.20 -13.32
CA ALA A 184 -11.90 -20.40 -14.13
C ALA A 184 -10.60 -20.33 -14.95
N LEU A 185 -10.33 -19.17 -15.59
CA LEU A 185 -9.10 -18.91 -16.35
C LEU A 185 -7.84 -19.02 -15.46
N LEU A 186 -7.88 -18.52 -14.21
CA LEU A 186 -6.78 -18.70 -13.25
C LEU A 186 -6.54 -20.17 -12.94
N ARG A 187 -7.59 -20.96 -12.70
CA ARG A 187 -7.49 -22.42 -12.44
C ARG A 187 -6.87 -23.18 -13.60
N GLU A 188 -7.26 -22.86 -14.83
CA GLU A 188 -6.69 -23.46 -16.05
C GLU A 188 -5.18 -23.20 -16.17
N THR A 189 -4.72 -22.06 -15.66
CA THR A 189 -3.29 -21.70 -15.65
C THR A 189 -2.55 -22.13 -14.37
N GLY A 190 -3.22 -22.89 -13.47
CA GLY A 190 -2.62 -23.40 -12.24
C GLY A 190 -2.45 -22.34 -11.15
N ILE A 191 -3.20 -21.22 -11.22
CA ILE A 191 -3.16 -20.16 -10.22
C ILE A 191 -4.36 -20.28 -9.28
N ASP A 192 -4.09 -20.56 -8.00
CA ASP A 192 -5.13 -20.67 -6.98
C ASP A 192 -5.59 -19.32 -6.46
N ALA A 193 -6.90 -19.10 -6.52
CA ALA A 193 -7.56 -17.90 -6.02
C ALA A 193 -8.90 -18.21 -5.39
N VAL A 194 -9.35 -17.34 -4.50
CA VAL A 194 -10.68 -17.40 -3.87
C VAL A 194 -11.43 -16.08 -4.07
N PRO A 195 -12.75 -16.10 -4.28
CA PRO A 195 -13.56 -14.88 -4.35
C PRO A 195 -13.49 -14.07 -3.06
N GLY A 196 -13.51 -12.76 -3.19
CA GLY A 196 -13.72 -11.86 -2.06
C GLY A 196 -15.15 -12.02 -1.51
N PRO A 197 -15.34 -12.29 -0.20
CA PRO A 197 -16.65 -12.68 0.33
C PRO A 197 -17.72 -11.59 0.19
N THR A 198 -17.33 -10.32 0.23
CA THR A 198 -18.25 -9.15 0.19
C THR A 198 -17.99 -8.22 -1.00
N LEU A 199 -17.07 -8.59 -1.88
CA LEU A 199 -16.61 -7.73 -2.98
C LEU A 199 -16.90 -8.45 -4.31
N ALA A 200 -17.78 -7.87 -5.12
CA ALA A 200 -18.28 -8.50 -6.34
C ALA A 200 -17.19 -8.76 -7.39
N ASP A 201 -16.16 -7.90 -7.44
CA ASP A 201 -15.11 -7.93 -8.47
C ASP A 201 -13.79 -8.50 -7.95
N ALA A 202 -13.73 -8.87 -6.66
CA ALA A 202 -12.49 -9.23 -5.99
C ALA A 202 -12.18 -10.74 -6.06
N LEU A 203 -10.90 -11.03 -6.33
CA LEU A 203 -10.28 -12.33 -6.10
C LEU A 203 -9.05 -12.15 -5.21
N ARG A 204 -8.82 -13.09 -4.30
CA ARG A 204 -7.61 -13.14 -3.47
C ARG A 204 -6.78 -14.33 -3.90
N LEU A 205 -5.53 -14.09 -4.28
CA LEU A 205 -4.60 -15.17 -4.60
C LEU A 205 -4.09 -15.85 -3.34
N ASN A 206 -3.90 -17.17 -3.42
CA ASN A 206 -3.27 -17.94 -2.34
C ASN A 206 -1.76 -17.68 -2.23
N ALA A 207 -1.11 -17.34 -3.35
CA ALA A 207 0.29 -16.91 -3.41
C ALA A 207 0.44 -15.70 -4.31
N ALA A 208 1.25 -14.73 -3.91
CA ALA A 208 1.58 -13.59 -4.75
C ALA A 208 2.47 -14.03 -5.92
N LEU A 209 2.24 -13.44 -7.08
CA LEU A 209 3.01 -13.71 -8.30
C LEU A 209 3.26 -12.41 -9.09
N PRO A 210 4.27 -12.37 -9.97
CA PRO A 210 4.47 -11.25 -10.86
C PRO A 210 3.25 -10.98 -11.74
N VAL A 211 2.88 -9.72 -11.91
CA VAL A 211 1.67 -9.33 -12.65
C VAL A 211 1.68 -9.82 -14.11
N GLN A 212 2.86 -9.99 -14.69
CA GLN A 212 3.06 -10.54 -16.05
C GLN A 212 2.63 -12.01 -16.17
N GLN A 213 2.50 -12.72 -15.06
CA GLN A 213 2.01 -14.11 -15.03
C GLN A 213 0.49 -14.19 -14.89
N LEU A 214 -0.18 -13.07 -14.62
CA LEU A 214 -1.64 -13.01 -14.57
C LEU A 214 -2.22 -13.05 -15.99
N PRO A 215 -3.07 -14.03 -16.32
CA PRO A 215 -3.71 -14.11 -17.64
C PRO A 215 -4.46 -12.81 -17.96
N GLY A 216 -4.18 -12.24 -19.13
CA GLY A 216 -4.88 -11.03 -19.61
C GLY A 216 -4.61 -9.74 -18.83
N PHE A 217 -3.55 -9.66 -18.00
CA PHE A 217 -3.19 -8.43 -17.28
C PHE A 217 -2.91 -7.28 -18.26
N ASP A 218 -2.07 -7.50 -19.27
CA ASP A 218 -1.76 -6.50 -20.27
C ASP A 218 -2.96 -6.17 -21.18
N ALA A 219 -3.90 -7.11 -21.33
CA ALA A 219 -5.15 -6.91 -22.02
C ALA A 219 -6.23 -6.19 -21.19
N GLY A 220 -5.93 -5.82 -19.95
CA GLY A 220 -6.82 -5.07 -19.07
C GLY A 220 -7.94 -5.87 -18.42
N LEU A 221 -7.86 -7.23 -18.41
CA LEU A 221 -8.87 -8.08 -17.80
C LEU A 221 -8.86 -7.98 -16.27
N VAL A 222 -7.75 -7.57 -15.67
CA VAL A 222 -7.56 -7.55 -14.23
C VAL A 222 -6.62 -6.43 -13.78
N SER A 223 -6.80 -5.97 -12.55
CA SER A 223 -5.91 -5.04 -11.85
C SER A 223 -5.53 -5.60 -10.47
N VAL A 224 -4.36 -5.22 -9.97
CA VAL A 224 -3.99 -5.48 -8.59
C VAL A 224 -4.48 -4.33 -7.72
N GLN A 225 -5.39 -4.62 -6.80
CA GLN A 225 -5.93 -3.64 -5.86
C GLN A 225 -6.37 -4.33 -4.57
N ASP A 226 -5.97 -3.80 -3.42
CA ASP A 226 -6.41 -4.34 -2.12
C ASP A 226 -7.93 -4.32 -1.98
N GLY A 227 -8.48 -5.34 -1.33
CA GLY A 227 -9.93 -5.48 -1.18
C GLY A 227 -10.58 -4.30 -0.44
N ALA A 228 -9.91 -3.72 0.55
CA ALA A 228 -10.43 -2.55 1.25
C ALA A 228 -10.54 -1.31 0.34
N ALA A 229 -9.56 -1.14 -0.56
CA ALA A 229 -9.61 -0.07 -1.57
C ALA A 229 -10.69 -0.32 -2.65
N GLN A 230 -11.01 -1.60 -2.95
CA GLN A 230 -12.11 -1.95 -3.85
C GLN A 230 -13.48 -1.60 -3.27
N ALA A 231 -13.66 -1.76 -1.95
CA ALA A 231 -14.90 -1.45 -1.25
C ALA A 231 -15.35 0.03 -1.40
N VAL A 232 -14.44 0.94 -1.74
CA VAL A 232 -14.76 2.36 -1.93
C VAL A 232 -15.78 2.59 -3.06
N ALA A 233 -15.75 1.77 -4.11
CA ALA A 233 -16.74 1.85 -5.18
C ALA A 233 -18.14 1.49 -4.69
N ASP A 234 -18.26 0.53 -3.76
CA ASP A 234 -19.52 0.18 -3.10
C ASP A 234 -19.98 1.28 -2.14
N ALA A 235 -19.05 1.94 -1.45
CA ALA A 235 -19.37 3.05 -0.55
C ALA A 235 -19.93 4.26 -1.31
N LEU A 236 -19.36 4.61 -2.47
CA LEU A 236 -19.80 5.74 -3.28
C LEU A 236 -21.10 5.43 -4.02
N ALA A 237 -21.18 4.28 -4.69
CA ALA A 237 -22.33 3.79 -5.45
C ALA A 237 -23.06 4.91 -6.24
N PRO A 238 -22.37 5.59 -7.19
CA PRO A 238 -22.96 6.67 -7.95
C PRO A 238 -24.13 6.15 -8.81
N PRO A 239 -25.19 6.95 -9.04
CA PRO A 239 -26.27 6.55 -9.95
C PRO A 239 -25.76 6.44 -11.40
N PRO A 240 -26.43 5.64 -12.26
CA PRO A 240 -26.05 5.52 -13.66
C PRO A 240 -25.99 6.88 -14.37
N GLY A 241 -24.97 7.08 -15.19
CA GLY A 241 -24.76 8.34 -15.92
C GLY A 241 -24.25 9.50 -15.08
N ALA A 242 -24.00 9.29 -13.79
CA ALA A 242 -23.54 10.33 -12.87
C ALA A 242 -22.23 10.98 -13.32
N ARG A 243 -22.10 12.26 -13.02
CA ARG A 243 -20.86 13.01 -13.09
C ARG A 243 -20.08 12.82 -11.80
N VAL A 244 -18.92 12.19 -11.88
CA VAL A 244 -18.12 11.76 -10.72
C VAL A 244 -16.78 12.48 -10.71
N LEU A 245 -16.35 12.98 -9.56
CA LEU A 245 -15.00 13.46 -9.31
C LEU A 245 -14.25 12.46 -8.42
N ASP A 246 -13.07 12.01 -8.84
CA ASP A 246 -12.06 11.38 -8.00
C ASP A 246 -10.94 12.40 -7.76
N ALA A 247 -10.93 13.03 -6.58
CA ALA A 247 -10.19 14.26 -6.33
C ALA A 247 -8.70 14.08 -6.00
N CYS A 248 -8.29 12.87 -5.60
CA CYS A 248 -6.88 12.50 -5.31
C CYS A 248 -6.60 11.15 -5.97
N ALA A 249 -6.86 11.06 -7.29
CA ALA A 249 -7.13 9.81 -7.98
C ALA A 249 -5.91 8.88 -8.13
N ALA A 250 -4.69 9.43 -8.20
CA ALA A 250 -3.53 8.60 -8.55
C ALA A 250 -3.20 7.51 -7.50
N PRO A 251 -3.00 6.27 -7.95
CA PRO A 251 -2.65 5.82 -9.30
C PRO A 251 -3.85 5.47 -10.21
N GLY A 252 -5.07 5.89 -9.92
CA GLY A 252 -6.24 5.71 -10.76
C GLY A 252 -7.09 4.46 -10.48
N GLY A 253 -6.73 3.67 -9.49
CA GLY A 253 -7.41 2.39 -9.23
C GLY A 253 -8.88 2.51 -8.86
N LYS A 254 -9.30 3.59 -8.16
CA LYS A 254 -10.69 3.81 -7.75
C LYS A 254 -11.54 4.36 -8.88
N ALA A 255 -11.01 5.38 -9.61
CA ALA A 255 -11.66 5.89 -10.82
C ALA A 255 -11.87 4.78 -11.85
N ALA A 256 -10.83 3.97 -12.12
CA ALA A 256 -10.95 2.79 -12.99
C ALA A 256 -12.03 1.82 -12.52
N HIS A 257 -12.10 1.52 -11.23
CA HIS A 257 -13.11 0.59 -10.70
C HIS A 257 -14.53 1.09 -10.88
N LEU A 258 -14.77 2.39 -10.67
CA LEU A 258 -16.07 3.02 -10.92
C LEU A 258 -16.47 2.90 -12.39
N SER A 259 -15.56 3.24 -13.30
CA SER A 259 -15.75 3.14 -14.75
C SER A 259 -15.93 1.68 -15.21
N GLU A 260 -15.18 0.72 -14.65
CA GLU A 260 -15.36 -0.71 -14.93
C GLU A 260 -16.74 -1.23 -14.51
N ARG A 261 -17.35 -0.63 -13.49
CA ARG A 261 -18.69 -1.01 -13.01
C ARG A 261 -19.81 -0.42 -13.82
N ASP A 262 -19.63 0.81 -14.29
CA ASP A 262 -20.65 1.51 -15.08
C ASP A 262 -19.98 2.42 -16.13
N ALA A 263 -20.09 2.02 -17.38
CA ALA A 263 -19.57 2.74 -18.53
C ALA A 263 -20.31 4.06 -18.85
N SER A 264 -21.46 4.28 -18.25
CA SER A 264 -22.23 5.52 -18.44
C SER A 264 -21.74 6.67 -17.56
N LEU A 265 -20.90 6.41 -16.55
CA LEU A 265 -20.33 7.44 -15.69
C LEU A 265 -19.42 8.39 -16.45
N ARG A 266 -19.46 9.66 -16.10
CA ARG A 266 -18.55 10.70 -16.60
C ARG A 266 -17.59 11.04 -15.48
N ILE A 267 -16.39 10.48 -15.53
CA ILE A 267 -15.44 10.54 -14.42
C ILE A 267 -14.35 11.56 -14.71
N THR A 268 -14.15 12.51 -13.79
CA THR A 268 -12.97 13.37 -13.75
C THR A 268 -12.03 12.84 -12.67
N ALA A 269 -10.83 12.38 -13.06
CA ALA A 269 -9.79 11.90 -12.18
C ALA A 269 -8.68 12.95 -12.04
N LEU A 270 -8.49 13.48 -10.85
CA LEU A 270 -7.62 14.62 -10.60
C LEU A 270 -6.47 14.25 -9.65
N ASP A 271 -5.26 14.68 -9.98
CA ASP A 271 -4.10 14.59 -9.08
C ASP A 271 -3.18 15.79 -9.29
N VAL A 272 -2.62 16.31 -8.22
CA VAL A 272 -1.74 17.51 -8.26
C VAL A 272 -0.40 17.24 -8.96
N ASP A 273 0.09 15.99 -8.98
CA ASP A 273 1.36 15.62 -9.63
C ASP A 273 1.12 15.17 -11.09
N ALA A 274 1.57 16.00 -12.04
CA ALA A 274 1.44 15.71 -13.48
C ALA A 274 2.10 14.38 -13.92
N ARG A 275 3.14 13.89 -13.21
CA ARG A 275 3.75 12.58 -13.50
C ARG A 275 2.83 11.44 -13.04
N ARG A 276 2.14 11.63 -11.92
CA ARG A 276 1.15 10.67 -11.42
C ARG A 276 -0.07 10.67 -12.35
N ALA A 277 -0.52 11.83 -12.81
CA ALA A 277 -1.60 11.96 -13.80
C ALA A 277 -1.29 11.20 -15.09
N ARG A 278 -0.09 11.34 -15.67
CA ARG A 278 0.35 10.56 -16.83
C ARG A 278 0.30 9.05 -16.61
N ARG A 279 0.73 8.58 -15.45
CA ARG A 279 0.65 7.14 -15.11
C ARG A 279 -0.78 6.64 -14.98
N MET A 280 -1.72 7.49 -14.55
CA MET A 280 -3.15 7.17 -14.59
C MET A 280 -3.62 6.96 -16.01
N GLN A 281 -3.26 7.86 -16.95
CA GLN A 281 -3.59 7.72 -18.38
C GLN A 281 -3.06 6.40 -18.96
N GLU A 282 -1.81 6.02 -18.65
CA GLU A 282 -1.24 4.73 -19.05
C GLU A 282 -2.05 3.55 -18.48
N THR A 283 -2.48 3.65 -17.22
CA THR A 283 -3.32 2.64 -16.57
C THR A 283 -4.68 2.54 -17.24
N PHE A 284 -5.35 3.65 -17.52
CA PHE A 284 -6.66 3.68 -18.17
C PHE A 284 -6.58 3.18 -19.61
N ALA A 285 -5.53 3.53 -20.36
CA ALA A 285 -5.28 2.99 -21.68
C ALA A 285 -5.12 1.47 -21.68
N ARG A 286 -4.34 0.89 -20.73
CA ARG A 286 -4.23 -0.57 -20.55
C ARG A 286 -5.58 -1.22 -20.26
N LEU A 287 -6.42 -0.59 -19.44
CA LEU A 287 -7.75 -1.06 -19.06
C LEU A 287 -8.82 -0.77 -20.13
N ARG A 288 -8.47 -0.01 -21.19
CA ARG A 288 -9.37 0.44 -22.26
C ARG A 288 -10.55 1.26 -21.72
N LEU A 289 -10.25 2.20 -20.82
CA LEU A 289 -11.21 3.12 -20.22
C LEU A 289 -11.02 4.51 -20.87
N GLU A 290 -11.92 4.86 -21.78
CA GLU A 290 -11.87 6.13 -22.53
C GLU A 290 -12.81 7.19 -21.93
N ASP A 291 -13.62 6.81 -20.96
CA ASP A 291 -14.66 7.60 -20.30
C ASP A 291 -14.15 8.34 -19.02
N ILE A 292 -12.84 8.43 -18.85
CA ILE A 292 -12.22 9.10 -17.70
C ILE A 292 -11.36 10.27 -18.16
N ASP A 293 -11.77 11.47 -17.80
CA ASP A 293 -10.96 12.68 -18.00
C ASP A 293 -9.90 12.79 -16.91
N VAL A 294 -8.62 12.90 -17.31
CA VAL A 294 -7.49 13.03 -16.36
C VAL A 294 -6.98 14.45 -16.34
N LEU A 295 -6.99 15.06 -15.16
CA LEU A 295 -6.50 16.43 -14.95
C LEU A 295 -5.32 16.45 -13.96
N ALA A 296 -4.28 17.19 -14.31
CA ALA A 296 -3.18 17.51 -13.41
C ALA A 296 -3.44 18.89 -12.79
N ALA A 297 -4.11 18.92 -11.62
CA ALA A 297 -4.51 20.16 -10.96
C ALA A 297 -4.64 19.96 -9.43
N ASP A 298 -4.63 21.07 -8.69
CA ASP A 298 -4.84 21.05 -7.24
C ASP A 298 -6.34 21.03 -6.93
N ALA A 299 -6.81 19.98 -6.29
CA ALA A 299 -8.20 19.82 -5.87
C ALA A 299 -8.68 20.95 -4.93
N MET A 300 -7.76 21.58 -4.19
CA MET A 300 -8.06 22.69 -3.29
C MET A 300 -8.23 24.04 -4.01
N GLN A 301 -8.03 24.09 -5.33
CA GLN A 301 -8.17 25.30 -6.16
C GLN A 301 -9.17 25.05 -7.30
N PRO A 302 -10.47 24.83 -7.01
CA PRO A 302 -11.48 24.47 -8.00
C PRO A 302 -11.60 25.49 -9.15
N GLU A 303 -11.38 26.76 -8.89
CA GLU A 303 -11.43 27.85 -9.87
C GLU A 303 -10.44 27.65 -11.05
N ALA A 304 -9.40 26.83 -10.86
CA ALA A 304 -8.40 26.59 -11.89
C ALA A 304 -8.77 25.47 -12.87
N TRP A 305 -9.74 24.60 -12.52
CA TRP A 305 -10.01 23.37 -13.30
C TRP A 305 -11.50 23.01 -13.43
N TRP A 306 -12.36 23.53 -12.54
CA TRP A 306 -13.78 23.19 -12.54
C TRP A 306 -14.54 24.05 -13.57
N ASP A 307 -15.43 23.41 -14.32
CA ASP A 307 -16.25 24.05 -15.37
C ASP A 307 -17.56 24.68 -14.87
N GLY A 308 -17.81 24.66 -13.56
CA GLY A 308 -19.03 25.21 -12.94
C GLY A 308 -20.19 24.22 -12.85
N ALA A 309 -20.14 23.05 -13.51
CA ALA A 309 -21.21 22.06 -13.42
C ALA A 309 -21.02 21.15 -12.20
N ALA A 310 -22.05 21.00 -11.38
CA ALA A 310 -22.00 20.20 -10.16
C ALA A 310 -21.72 18.71 -10.44
N PHE A 311 -21.04 18.05 -9.50
CA PHE A 311 -20.84 16.60 -9.51
C PHE A 311 -21.96 15.90 -8.74
N ASP A 312 -22.44 14.78 -9.26
CA ASP A 312 -23.42 13.92 -8.56
C ASP A 312 -22.76 13.09 -7.46
N ALA A 313 -21.48 12.77 -7.64
CA ALA A 313 -20.70 12.05 -6.63
C ALA A 313 -19.24 12.55 -6.61
N ILE A 314 -18.67 12.61 -5.41
CA ILE A 314 -17.26 12.98 -5.19
C ILE A 314 -16.59 11.92 -4.34
N LEU A 315 -15.43 11.47 -4.78
CA LEU A 315 -14.51 10.64 -4.02
C LEU A 315 -13.30 11.46 -3.59
N ILE A 316 -13.01 11.45 -2.30
CA ILE A 316 -11.78 11.98 -1.73
C ILE A 316 -11.00 10.82 -1.12
N ASP A 317 -10.07 10.22 -1.88
CA ASP A 317 -9.05 9.31 -1.32
C ASP A 317 -7.92 10.15 -0.78
N ALA A 318 -8.11 10.67 0.42
CA ALA A 318 -7.32 11.77 0.95
C ALA A 318 -5.85 11.39 1.19
N PRO A 319 -4.90 12.31 0.95
CA PRO A 319 -3.52 12.13 1.39
C PRO A 319 -3.51 11.93 2.90
N CYS A 320 -2.84 10.86 3.36
CA CYS A 320 -2.85 10.45 4.76
C CYS A 320 -1.52 9.85 5.21
N SER A 321 -1.43 9.47 6.48
CA SER A 321 -0.23 8.84 7.05
C SER A 321 0.12 7.49 6.43
N ALA A 322 -0.82 6.81 5.77
CA ALA A 322 -0.70 5.46 5.21
C ALA A 322 -0.42 4.36 6.27
N THR A 323 -0.81 4.59 7.51
CA THR A 323 -0.58 3.66 8.63
C THR A 323 -1.36 2.34 8.50
N GLY A 324 -2.40 2.31 7.67
CA GLY A 324 -3.19 1.10 7.39
C GLY A 324 -2.52 0.13 6.41
N ILE A 325 -1.55 0.60 5.62
CA ILE A 325 -0.89 -0.20 4.57
C ILE A 325 0.57 -0.54 4.88
N VAL A 326 0.97 -0.48 6.14
CA VAL A 326 2.36 -0.73 6.59
C VAL A 326 2.87 -2.12 6.20
N ARG A 327 1.99 -3.10 5.98
CA ARG A 327 2.38 -4.42 5.46
C ARG A 327 2.98 -4.35 4.06
N ARG A 328 2.49 -3.41 3.23
CA ARG A 328 2.95 -3.18 1.85
C ARG A 328 4.01 -2.11 1.76
N GLN A 329 3.93 -1.12 2.65
CA GLN A 329 4.85 0.02 2.71
C GLN A 329 5.47 0.13 4.12
N PRO A 330 6.33 -0.81 4.52
CA PRO A 330 6.90 -0.85 5.86
C PRO A 330 7.82 0.34 6.18
N ASP A 331 8.28 1.07 5.17
CA ASP A 331 9.07 2.29 5.30
C ASP A 331 8.25 3.48 5.85
N VAL A 332 6.92 3.43 5.80
CA VAL A 332 6.04 4.39 6.50
C VAL A 332 6.42 4.51 7.98
N LEU A 333 6.68 3.39 8.64
CA LEU A 333 7.08 3.36 10.04
C LEU A 333 8.46 3.97 10.33
N LEU A 334 9.29 4.16 9.30
CA LEU A 334 10.63 4.76 9.42
C LEU A 334 10.63 6.25 9.16
N HIS A 335 9.73 6.73 8.29
CA HIS A 335 9.79 8.08 7.76
C HIS A 335 8.69 8.99 8.31
N ARG A 336 7.58 8.44 8.81
CA ARG A 336 6.48 9.23 9.35
C ARG A 336 6.87 9.89 10.68
N ARG A 337 6.58 11.19 10.80
CA ARG A 337 6.81 11.99 12.01
C ARG A 337 5.48 12.35 12.66
N GLU A 338 5.49 12.60 13.95
CA GLU A 338 4.30 13.02 14.69
C GLU A 338 3.71 14.32 14.14
N THR A 339 4.58 15.27 13.76
CA THR A 339 4.20 16.56 13.17
C THR A 339 3.52 16.44 11.81
N ASP A 340 3.76 15.35 11.05
CA ASP A 340 3.14 15.14 9.75
C ASP A 340 1.62 14.93 9.88
N ILE A 341 1.16 14.37 11.01
CA ILE A 341 -0.27 14.06 11.21
C ILE A 341 -1.09 15.34 11.24
N ALA A 342 -0.66 16.35 11.97
CA ALA A 342 -1.37 17.64 12.03
C ALA A 342 -1.45 18.31 10.64
N ALA A 343 -0.35 18.27 9.87
CA ALA A 343 -0.31 18.82 8.52
C ALA A 343 -1.27 18.07 7.56
N LEU A 344 -1.29 16.73 7.63
CA LEU A 344 -2.20 15.89 6.84
C LEU A 344 -3.67 16.18 7.21
N CYS A 345 -3.99 16.26 8.50
CA CYS A 345 -5.33 16.62 8.96
C CYS A 345 -5.78 18.00 8.44
N GLY A 346 -4.86 18.98 8.42
CA GLY A 346 -5.12 20.29 7.82
C GLY A 346 -5.46 20.21 6.33
N THR A 347 -4.67 19.44 5.56
CA THR A 347 -4.92 19.21 4.14
C THR A 347 -6.25 18.48 3.90
N GLN A 348 -6.56 17.48 4.71
CA GLN A 348 -7.83 16.73 4.63
C GLN A 348 -9.04 17.61 4.87
N ALA A 349 -8.96 18.51 5.88
CA ALA A 349 -10.02 19.47 6.15
C ALA A 349 -10.22 20.44 4.98
N GLN A 350 -9.13 20.99 4.43
CA GLN A 350 -9.18 21.88 3.27
C GLN A 350 -9.77 21.20 2.02
N LEU A 351 -9.45 19.94 1.75
CA LEU A 351 -10.03 19.16 0.65
C LEU A 351 -11.54 19.01 0.81
N LEU A 352 -12.02 18.68 2.01
CA LEU A 352 -13.46 18.58 2.29
C LEU A 352 -14.15 19.92 2.06
N ASP A 353 -13.58 21.00 2.59
CA ASP A 353 -14.16 22.36 2.47
C ASP A 353 -14.16 22.87 1.01
N ALA A 354 -13.10 22.60 0.25
CA ALA A 354 -12.99 23.05 -1.15
C ALA A 354 -13.90 22.26 -2.11
N LEU A 355 -14.11 20.97 -1.85
CA LEU A 355 -14.83 20.08 -2.77
C LEU A 355 -16.32 19.98 -2.45
N TRP A 356 -16.75 20.20 -1.21
CA TRP A 356 -18.16 20.14 -0.84
C TRP A 356 -19.07 21.07 -1.63
N PRO A 357 -18.68 22.33 -1.92
CA PRO A 357 -19.48 23.23 -2.75
C PRO A 357 -19.77 22.70 -4.16
N LEU A 358 -18.85 21.88 -4.72
CA LEU A 358 -18.96 21.35 -6.07
C LEU A 358 -19.96 20.18 -6.17
N LEU A 359 -20.40 19.62 -5.05
CA LEU A 359 -21.36 18.52 -5.00
C LEU A 359 -22.78 19.04 -5.22
N ALA A 360 -23.53 18.36 -6.06
CA ALA A 360 -24.95 18.63 -6.29
C ALA A 360 -25.78 18.38 -5.02
N ARG A 361 -26.92 19.05 -4.88
CA ARG A 361 -27.92 18.68 -3.86
C ARG A 361 -28.41 17.25 -4.09
N GLY A 362 -28.50 16.47 -3.03
CA GLY A 362 -28.76 15.03 -3.09
C GLY A 362 -27.56 14.19 -3.48
N GLY A 363 -26.46 14.79 -3.90
CA GLY A 363 -25.23 14.10 -4.26
C GLY A 363 -24.53 13.44 -3.09
N ALA A 364 -23.65 12.48 -3.37
CA ALA A 364 -22.91 11.73 -2.37
C ALA A 364 -21.40 12.06 -2.42
N LEU A 365 -20.78 12.24 -1.25
CA LEU A 365 -19.33 12.32 -1.11
C LEU A 365 -18.84 11.15 -0.27
N VAL A 366 -17.82 10.43 -0.75
CA VAL A 366 -17.07 9.47 0.05
C VAL A 366 -15.72 10.04 0.39
N TYR A 367 -15.47 10.16 1.69
CA TYR A 367 -14.16 10.44 2.26
C TYR A 367 -13.51 9.13 2.66
N ALA A 368 -12.30 8.88 2.18
CA ALA A 368 -11.56 7.65 2.42
C ALA A 368 -10.08 7.92 2.70
N THR A 369 -9.46 7.08 3.51
CA THR A 369 -8.02 7.07 3.78
C THR A 369 -7.49 5.65 3.95
N CYS A 370 -6.23 5.43 3.65
CA CYS A 370 -5.50 4.23 4.06
C CYS A 370 -4.79 4.41 5.42
N SER A 371 -5.32 5.24 6.29
CA SER A 371 -4.88 5.44 7.68
C SER A 371 -5.74 4.64 8.66
N ILE A 372 -5.17 4.32 9.82
CA ILE A 372 -5.89 3.77 10.97
C ILE A 372 -6.01 4.78 12.13
N LEU A 373 -5.51 6.01 11.96
CA LEU A 373 -5.54 7.03 12.99
C LEU A 373 -6.90 7.75 13.00
N GLN A 374 -7.55 7.79 14.16
CA GLN A 374 -8.87 8.43 14.29
C GLN A 374 -8.82 9.93 13.96
N ALA A 375 -7.68 10.59 14.23
CA ALA A 375 -7.46 12.00 13.90
C ALA A 375 -7.58 12.31 12.40
N GLU A 376 -7.18 11.37 11.52
CA GLU A 376 -7.28 11.49 10.06
C GLU A 376 -8.62 10.98 9.52
N ASN A 377 -9.41 10.29 10.32
CA ASN A 377 -10.59 9.51 9.93
C ASN A 377 -11.87 10.07 10.55
N ALA A 378 -12.42 9.42 11.57
CA ALA A 378 -13.69 9.82 12.20
C ALA A 378 -13.66 11.26 12.69
N ALA A 379 -12.59 11.72 13.31
CA ALA A 379 -12.47 13.08 13.82
C ALA A 379 -12.53 14.14 12.70
N GLN A 380 -11.98 13.86 11.51
CA GLN A 380 -12.11 14.75 10.35
C GLN A 380 -13.56 14.89 9.89
N VAL A 381 -14.26 13.77 9.79
CA VAL A 381 -15.65 13.74 9.33
C VAL A 381 -16.56 14.41 10.36
N GLU A 382 -16.37 14.15 11.65
CA GLU A 382 -17.13 14.79 12.74
C GLU A 382 -16.92 16.31 12.74
N ALA A 383 -15.68 16.76 12.64
CA ALA A 383 -15.35 18.17 12.55
C ALA A 383 -15.95 18.84 11.29
N PHE A 384 -15.97 18.11 10.16
CA PHE A 384 -16.62 18.60 8.94
C PHE A 384 -18.13 18.73 9.09
N LEU A 385 -18.79 17.72 9.63
CA LEU A 385 -20.24 17.73 9.87
C LEU A 385 -20.65 18.87 10.82
N ALA A 386 -19.84 19.15 11.85
CA ALA A 386 -20.12 20.21 12.81
C ALA A 386 -20.12 21.61 12.18
N ARG A 387 -19.36 21.84 11.10
CA ARG A 387 -19.25 23.15 10.43
C ARG A 387 -20.03 23.24 9.11
N THR A 388 -20.64 22.13 8.66
CA THR A 388 -21.31 22.02 7.35
C THR A 388 -22.76 21.54 7.54
N PRO A 389 -23.71 22.46 7.80
CA PRO A 389 -25.08 22.10 8.20
C PRO A 389 -25.88 21.34 7.14
N ASP A 390 -25.51 21.44 5.86
CA ASP A 390 -26.14 20.72 4.74
C ASP A 390 -25.49 19.36 4.47
N ALA A 391 -24.49 18.94 5.27
CA ALA A 391 -23.88 17.62 5.19
C ALA A 391 -24.56 16.65 6.16
N ARG A 392 -24.87 15.45 5.68
CA ARG A 392 -25.44 14.35 6.47
C ARG A 392 -24.60 13.10 6.34
N LEU A 393 -24.29 12.43 7.45
CA LEU A 393 -23.65 11.12 7.44
C LEU A 393 -24.65 10.06 6.96
N VAL A 394 -24.26 9.27 5.96
CA VAL A 394 -25.00 8.08 5.51
C VAL A 394 -24.31 6.85 6.10
N PRO A 395 -25.01 6.04 6.92
CA PRO A 395 -24.40 4.84 7.51
C PRO A 395 -23.93 3.86 6.45
N LEU A 396 -22.72 3.33 6.63
CA LEU A 396 -22.19 2.22 5.85
C LEU A 396 -22.37 0.90 6.59
N ASP A 397 -22.51 -0.20 5.85
CA ASP A 397 -22.69 -1.54 6.40
C ASP A 397 -21.47 -2.03 7.19
N ALA A 398 -21.68 -3.06 8.04
CA ALA A 398 -20.63 -3.66 8.85
C ALA A 398 -19.51 -4.32 8.00
N CYS A 399 -19.78 -4.66 6.73
CA CYS A 399 -18.77 -5.19 5.82
C CYS A 399 -17.63 -4.22 5.52
N PHE A 400 -17.80 -2.91 5.78
CA PHE A 400 -16.74 -1.89 5.66
C PHE A 400 -15.81 -1.85 6.88
N GLY A 401 -16.13 -2.56 7.99
CA GLY A 401 -15.30 -2.63 9.19
C GLY A 401 -16.00 -2.13 10.44
N HIS A 402 -15.23 -1.77 11.45
CA HIS A 402 -15.69 -1.29 12.75
C HIS A 402 -16.39 0.08 12.63
N ALA A 403 -17.45 0.27 13.40
CA ALA A 403 -18.09 1.59 13.53
C ALA A 403 -17.18 2.53 14.35
N THR A 404 -17.03 3.78 13.87
CA THR A 404 -16.16 4.80 14.46
C THR A 404 -16.87 6.15 14.59
N GLY A 405 -18.04 6.22 15.16
CA GLY A 405 -18.78 7.49 15.22
C GLY A 405 -19.23 8.00 13.85
N ALA A 406 -18.29 8.45 13.01
CA ALA A 406 -18.58 9.06 11.71
C ALA A 406 -18.01 8.29 10.52
N GLY A 407 -18.18 6.97 10.48
CA GLY A 407 -17.74 6.13 9.37
C GLY A 407 -17.41 4.71 9.79
N ARG A 408 -16.65 4.02 8.94
CA ARG A 408 -16.21 2.64 9.17
C ARG A 408 -14.71 2.50 8.98
N GLN A 409 -14.08 1.76 9.88
CA GLN A 409 -12.66 1.46 9.84
C GLN A 409 -12.43 -0.03 9.72
N ARG A 410 -11.76 -0.46 8.66
CA ARG A 410 -11.14 -1.77 8.58
C ARG A 410 -9.72 -1.68 9.14
N LEU A 411 -9.33 -2.66 9.95
CA LEU A 411 -7.98 -2.73 10.50
C LEU A 411 -7.09 -3.65 9.66
N PRO A 412 -5.76 -3.44 9.66
CA PRO A 412 -4.83 -4.26 8.89
C PRO A 412 -4.94 -5.74 9.25
N GLY A 413 -5.05 -6.61 8.25
CA GLY A 413 -5.14 -8.06 8.43
C GLY A 413 -6.57 -8.60 8.43
N GLU A 414 -7.57 -7.82 8.72
CA GLU A 414 -8.98 -8.24 8.73
C GLU A 414 -9.44 -8.68 7.34
N GLY A 415 -9.87 -9.94 7.24
CA GLY A 415 -10.20 -10.55 5.95
C GLY A 415 -9.03 -10.65 4.97
N GLY A 416 -7.79 -10.47 5.43
CA GLY A 416 -6.59 -10.41 4.59
C GLY A 416 -6.39 -9.05 3.90
N MET A 417 -7.23 -8.05 4.20
CA MET A 417 -7.19 -6.71 3.59
C MET A 417 -6.30 -5.76 4.39
N ASP A 418 -6.01 -4.61 3.82
CA ASP A 418 -5.28 -3.53 4.47
C ASP A 418 -6.21 -2.67 5.36
N GLY A 419 -5.61 -1.83 6.22
CA GLY A 419 -6.35 -0.87 7.01
C GLY A 419 -6.88 0.26 6.13
N PHE A 420 -8.17 0.53 6.26
CA PHE A 420 -8.84 1.52 5.41
C PHE A 420 -10.04 2.13 6.12
N PHE A 421 -10.21 3.43 5.99
CA PHE A 421 -11.37 4.15 6.50
C PHE A 421 -12.27 4.63 5.36
N CYS A 422 -13.57 4.60 5.61
CA CYS A 422 -14.59 5.10 4.69
C CYS A 422 -15.71 5.80 5.44
N ALA A 423 -16.11 6.98 4.98
CA ALA A 423 -17.32 7.67 5.41
C ALA A 423 -18.07 8.17 4.17
N ARG A 424 -19.40 7.97 4.15
CA ARG A 424 -20.29 8.49 3.12
C ARG A 424 -21.10 9.65 3.64
N LEU A 425 -21.03 10.76 2.95
CA LEU A 425 -21.79 11.98 3.23
C LEU A 425 -22.77 12.24 2.10
N GLN A 426 -23.91 12.85 2.41
CA GLN A 426 -24.91 13.30 1.44
C GLN A 426 -25.20 14.77 1.66
N LYS A 427 -25.29 15.54 0.57
CA LYS A 427 -25.66 16.95 0.59
C LYS A 427 -27.18 17.11 0.58
N SER A 428 -27.71 17.90 1.49
CA SER A 428 -29.17 18.17 1.65
C SER A 428 -29.70 19.14 0.62
#